data_da77acc3c8829f72cc1553024624196e
#
_entry.id   da77acc3c8829f72cc1553024624196e
#
_cell.length_a   1.000
_cell.length_b   1.000
_cell.length_c   1.000
_cell.angle_alpha   90.00
_cell.angle_beta   90.00
_cell.angle_gamma   90.00
#
_symmetry.space_group_name_H-M   'P 1'
#
loop_
_entity.id
_entity.type
_entity.pdbx_description
1 polymer ?
#
loop_
_entity_poly.entity_id
_entity_poly.type
_entity_poly.pdbx_seq_one_letter_code
_entity_poly.pdbx_strand_id
1 'polypeptide(L)' 'MKTLNIQILGTGCHKCTTLAQDTEQAVAELGMAAQISKVTDLREIMAMGVMMTPALAVNGIVKVSGRVPGIAEIKSMIQ' A
#
# COMPACT_ATOMS: atom_id res chain seq x y z
N MET A 1 -8.82 15.27 -12.43
CA MET A 1 -8.91 13.96 -11.74
C MET A 1 -7.92 13.94 -10.58
N LYS A 2 -8.34 13.35 -9.47
CA LYS A 2 -7.47 13.25 -8.30
C LYS A 2 -6.54 12.07 -8.44
N THR A 3 -5.27 12.29 -8.12
CA THR A 3 -4.30 11.22 -8.06
C THR A 3 -4.39 10.56 -6.69
N LEU A 4 -4.50 9.23 -6.66
CA LEU A 4 -4.48 8.49 -5.41
C LEU A 4 -3.09 8.52 -4.81
N ASN A 5 -3.01 8.70 -3.51
CA ASN A 5 -1.74 8.65 -2.78
C ASN A 5 -1.69 7.32 -2.03
N ILE A 6 -0.91 6.39 -2.54
CA ILE A 6 -0.82 5.04 -1.99
C ILE A 6 0.53 4.89 -1.30
N GLN A 7 0.50 4.41 -0.07
CA GLN A 7 1.72 4.20 0.72
C GLN A 7 1.86 2.72 1.09
N ILE A 8 3.04 2.18 0.83
CA ILE A 8 3.40 0.82 1.22
C ILE A 8 4.25 0.93 2.47
N LEU A 9 3.73 0.47 3.59
CA LEU A 9 4.38 0.61 4.88
C LEU A 9 5.09 -0.69 5.25
N GLY A 10 6.39 -0.60 5.44
CA GLY A 10 7.18 -1.77 5.82
C GLY A 10 8.66 -1.48 5.73
N THR A 11 9.46 -2.36 6.31
CA THR A 11 10.90 -2.17 6.46
C THR A 11 11.71 -2.81 5.33
N GLY A 12 11.07 -3.12 4.21
CA GLY A 12 11.76 -3.64 3.03
C GLY A 12 11.87 -5.17 2.98
N CYS A 13 11.02 -5.87 3.71
CA CYS A 13 10.99 -7.33 3.68
C CYS A 13 10.40 -7.82 2.34
N HIS A 14 10.55 -9.13 2.09
CA HIS A 14 10.04 -9.75 0.87
C HIS A 14 8.54 -9.49 0.66
N LYS A 15 7.76 -9.57 1.72
CA LYS A 15 6.32 -9.31 1.64
C LYS A 15 6.01 -7.87 1.28
N CYS A 16 6.82 -6.94 1.75
CA CYS A 16 6.67 -5.52 1.42
C CYS A 16 6.93 -5.29 -0.06
N THR A 17 7.94 -5.95 -0.62
CA THR A 17 8.25 -5.87 -2.05
C THR A 17 7.11 -6.45 -2.88
N THR A 18 6.58 -7.60 -2.48
CA THR A 18 5.44 -8.23 -3.16
C THR A 18 4.22 -7.33 -3.14
N LEU A 19 3.93 -6.74 -1.99
CA LEU A 19 2.80 -5.81 -1.86
C LEU A 19 2.96 -4.61 -2.80
N ALA A 20 4.15 -4.05 -2.89
CA ALA A 20 4.41 -2.92 -3.78
C ALA A 20 4.19 -3.31 -5.24
N GLN A 21 4.69 -4.47 -5.65
CA GLN A 21 4.52 -4.96 -7.01
C GLN A 21 3.05 -5.20 -7.34
N ASP A 22 2.32 -5.82 -6.43
CA ASP A 22 0.90 -6.11 -6.61
C ASP A 22 0.09 -4.80 -6.68
N THR A 23 0.48 -3.80 -5.90
CA THR A 23 -0.18 -2.49 -5.92
C THR A 23 0.04 -1.81 -7.27
N GLU A 24 1.27 -1.83 -7.77
CA GLU A 24 1.58 -1.27 -9.08
C GLU A 24 0.77 -1.95 -10.19
N GLN A 25 0.67 -3.26 -10.12
CA GLN A 25 -0.11 -4.06 -11.07
C GLN A 25 -1.59 -3.68 -11.01
N ALA A 26 -2.15 -3.58 -9.82
CA ALA A 26 -3.56 -3.24 -9.63
C ALA A 26 -3.88 -1.87 -10.21
N VAL A 27 -3.02 -0.89 -9.93
CA VAL A 27 -3.17 0.48 -10.45
C VAL A 27 -3.11 0.48 -11.98
N ALA A 28 -2.16 -0.27 -12.54
CA ALA A 28 -2.01 -0.34 -14.00
C ALA A 28 -3.23 -0.99 -14.66
N GLU A 29 -3.76 -2.06 -14.06
CA GLU A 29 -4.92 -2.75 -14.61
C GLU A 29 -6.19 -1.91 -14.56
N LEU A 30 -6.32 -1.08 -13.54
CA LEU A 30 -7.47 -0.18 -13.42
C LEU A 30 -7.30 1.11 -14.22
N GLY A 31 -6.11 1.38 -14.73
CA GLY A 31 -5.82 2.60 -15.47
C GLY A 31 -5.95 3.86 -14.63
N MET A 32 -5.75 3.76 -13.33
CA MET A 32 -5.91 4.89 -12.41
C MET A 32 -4.61 5.67 -12.26
N ALA A 33 -4.76 6.98 -12.03
CA ALA A 33 -3.62 7.82 -11.68
C ALA A 33 -3.33 7.64 -10.20
N ALA A 34 -2.12 7.19 -9.86
CA ALA A 34 -1.73 6.96 -8.47
C ALA A 34 -0.26 7.25 -8.28
N GLN A 35 0.06 7.81 -7.12
CA GLN A 35 1.42 8.00 -6.68
C GLN A 35 1.68 6.97 -5.59
N ILE A 36 2.61 6.06 -5.83
CA ILE A 36 2.93 4.98 -4.90
C ILE A 36 4.27 5.31 -4.25
N SER A 37 4.28 5.35 -2.93
CA SER A 37 5.50 5.61 -2.17
C SER A 37 5.69 4.52 -1.12
N LYS A 38 6.93 4.35 -0.68
CA LYS A 38 7.27 3.39 0.37
C LYS A 38 7.59 4.15 1.63
N VAL A 39 7.01 3.71 2.75
CA VAL A 39 7.29 4.26 4.07
C VAL A 39 8.06 3.19 4.83
N THR A 40 9.34 3.44 5.05
CA THR A 40 10.23 2.46 5.69
C THR A 40 10.64 2.86 7.10
N ASP A 41 10.36 4.09 7.51
CA ASP A 41 10.67 4.56 8.84
C ASP A 41 9.67 3.99 9.84
N LEU A 42 10.18 3.23 10.79
CA LEU A 42 9.34 2.54 11.77
C LEU A 42 8.49 3.51 12.58
N ARG A 43 9.02 4.70 12.89
CA ARG A 43 8.27 5.71 13.65
C ARG A 43 7.08 6.24 12.87
N GLU A 44 7.27 6.47 11.57
CA GLU A 44 6.18 6.92 10.72
C GLU A 44 5.12 5.85 10.57
N ILE A 45 5.52 4.58 10.44
CA ILE A 45 4.61 3.46 10.36
C ILE A 45 3.77 3.36 11.62
N MET A 46 4.41 3.47 12.78
CA MET A 46 3.72 3.42 14.07
C MET A 46 2.80 4.62 14.26
N ALA A 47 3.21 5.79 13.79
CA ALA A 47 2.38 7.00 13.88
C ALA A 47 1.09 6.88 13.07
N MET A 48 1.05 6.03 12.06
CA MET A 48 -0.15 5.74 11.28
C MET A 48 -1.03 4.67 11.92
N GLY A 49 -0.65 4.18 13.08
CA GLY A 49 -1.41 3.15 13.81
C GLY A 49 -1.16 1.74 13.33
N VAL A 50 -0.10 1.52 12.55
CA VAL A 50 0.23 0.21 12.01
C VAL A 50 1.15 -0.52 12.98
N MET A 51 0.75 -1.68 13.44
CA MET A 51 1.54 -2.50 14.34
C MET A 51 2.14 -3.71 13.66
N MET A 52 1.62 -4.10 12.50
CA MET A 52 2.13 -5.25 11.74
C MET A 52 2.36 -4.83 10.30
N THR A 53 3.52 -5.18 9.76
CA THR A 53 3.87 -4.90 8.37
C THR A 53 3.91 -6.21 7.57
N PRO A 54 3.69 -6.15 6.26
CA PRO A 54 3.46 -4.96 5.45
C PRO A 54 2.05 -4.40 5.61
N ALA A 55 1.88 -3.13 5.30
CA ALA A 55 0.58 -2.48 5.34
C ALA A 55 0.40 -1.60 4.11
N LEU A 56 -0.85 -1.36 3.76
CA LEU A 56 -1.22 -0.54 2.61
C LEU A 56 -2.12 0.59 3.08
N ALA A 57 -1.75 1.82 2.76
CA ALA A 57 -2.56 3.00 3.05
C ALA A 57 -2.93 3.71 1.77
N VAL A 58 -4.16 4.17 1.68
CA VAL A 58 -4.67 4.93 0.53
C VAL A 58 -5.20 6.25 1.03
N ASN A 59 -4.62 7.35 0.53
CA ASN A 59 -4.98 8.71 0.93
C ASN A 59 -4.94 8.91 2.45
N GLY A 60 -3.93 8.33 3.08
CA GLY A 60 -3.72 8.46 4.53
C GLY A 60 -4.52 7.48 5.39
N ILE A 61 -5.33 6.62 4.77
CA ILE A 61 -6.15 5.65 5.50
C ILE A 61 -5.56 4.26 5.31
N VAL A 62 -5.21 3.60 6.41
CA VAL A 62 -4.69 2.23 6.36
C VAL A 62 -5.82 1.27 5.99
N LYS A 63 -5.66 0.56 4.88
CA LYS A 63 -6.67 -0.36 4.36
C LYS A 63 -6.43 -1.80 4.78
N VAL A 64 -5.16 -2.19 4.92
CA VAL A 64 -4.80 -3.55 5.30
C VAL A 64 -3.45 -3.49 6.01
N SER A 65 -3.26 -4.37 6.98
CA SER A 65 -1.98 -4.50 7.68
C SER A 65 -1.72 -5.95 8.04
N GLY A 66 -0.44 -6.32 8.05
CA GLY A 66 -0.01 -7.65 8.47
C GLY A 66 -0.13 -8.75 7.42
N ARG A 67 -0.53 -8.42 6.19
CA ARG A 67 -0.64 -9.42 5.12
C ARG A 67 -0.55 -8.77 3.74
N VAL A 68 -0.31 -9.60 2.74
CA VAL A 68 -0.35 -9.18 1.33
C VAL A 68 -1.72 -9.56 0.77
N PRO A 69 -2.57 -8.58 0.44
CA PRO A 69 -3.95 -8.88 0.04
C PRO A 69 -4.10 -9.45 -1.36
N GLY A 70 -3.10 -9.29 -2.21
CA GLY A 70 -3.22 -9.73 -3.59
C GLY A 70 -3.85 -8.65 -4.48
N ILE A 71 -3.70 -8.85 -5.79
CA ILE A 71 -4.07 -7.83 -6.78
C ILE A 71 -5.56 -7.53 -6.77
N ALA A 72 -6.39 -8.57 -6.74
CA ALA A 72 -7.84 -8.39 -6.80
C ALA A 72 -8.37 -7.61 -5.60
N GLU A 73 -7.88 -7.91 -4.41
CA GLU A 73 -8.30 -7.22 -3.21
C GLU A 73 -7.82 -5.77 -3.21
N ILE A 74 -6.60 -5.54 -3.68
CA ILE A 74 -6.06 -4.17 -3.79
C ILE A 74 -6.92 -3.35 -4.75
N LYS A 75 -7.32 -3.89 -5.89
CA LYS A 75 -8.22 -3.19 -6.81
C LYS A 75 -9.50 -2.75 -6.13
N SER A 76 -10.06 -3.63 -5.30
CA SER A 76 -11.27 -3.34 -4.55
C SER A 76 -11.08 -2.19 -3.56
N MET A 77 -9.91 -2.10 -2.96
CA MET A 77 -9.58 -1.07 -1.98
C MET A 77 -9.39 0.32 -2.59
N ILE A 78 -8.89 0.38 -3.82
CA ILE A 78 -8.52 1.66 -4.45
C ILE A 78 -9.53 2.16 -5.47
N GLN A 79 -10.55 1.38 -5.74
CA GLN A 79 -11.62 1.80 -6.65
C GLN A 79 -12.52 2.88 -6.06
#